data_2b0039cdf829c3cf6c654e546cd5bd5a
#
_entry.id   2b0039cdf829c3cf6c654e546cd5bd5a
#
_cell.length_a   1.000
_cell.length_b   1.000
_cell.length_c   1.000
_cell.angle_alpha   90.00
_cell.angle_beta   90.00
_cell.angle_gamma   90.00
#
_symmetry.space_group_name_H-M   'P 1'
#
loop_
_entity.id
_entity.type
_entity.pdbx_description
1 polymer ?
#
loop_
_entity_poly.entity_id
_entity_poly.type
_entity_poly.pdbx_seq_one_letter_code
_entity_poly.pdbx_strand_id
1 'polypeptide(L)' 'MLEQDYSFPCPYCGETLSIPLDVTGGRKQVFVYDCEVCCRPIAVEVEFKGNEVANFSAVPENE' A
#
# COMPACT_ATOMS: atom_id res chain seq x y z
N MET A 1 6.13 17.94 -5.72
CA MET A 1 5.42 16.66 -5.68
C MET A 1 6.01 15.79 -4.58
N LEU A 2 5.18 15.33 -3.67
CA LEU A 2 5.64 14.59 -2.51
C LEU A 2 5.25 13.13 -2.63
N GLU A 3 6.24 12.30 -2.87
CA GLU A 3 6.06 10.85 -2.94
C GLU A 3 6.90 10.19 -1.87
N GLN A 4 6.33 9.19 -1.22
CA GLN A 4 7.05 8.40 -0.26
C GLN A 4 6.93 6.94 -0.63
N ASP A 5 8.07 6.25 -0.65
CA ASP A 5 8.06 4.82 -0.84
C ASP A 5 7.73 4.14 0.47
N TYR A 6 6.78 3.24 0.43
CA TYR A 6 6.37 2.51 1.60
C TYR A 6 6.58 1.02 1.37
N SER A 7 7.28 0.38 2.29
CA SER A 7 7.57 -1.05 2.19
C SER A 7 6.66 -1.84 3.11
N PHE A 8 6.17 -2.96 2.61
CA PHE A 8 5.29 -3.82 3.39
C PHE A 8 5.45 -5.26 2.92
N PRO A 9 5.17 -6.24 3.79
CA PRO A 9 5.23 -7.64 3.37
C PRO A 9 3.97 -8.03 2.62
N CYS A 10 4.15 -8.80 1.56
CA CYS A 10 3.01 -9.33 0.82
C CYS A 10 2.22 -10.28 1.73
N PRO A 11 0.89 -10.11 1.82
CA PRO A 11 0.10 -10.99 2.70
C PRO A 11 -0.04 -12.41 2.18
N TYR A 12 0.38 -12.66 0.95
CA TYR A 12 0.32 -14.02 0.39
C TYR A 12 1.65 -14.74 0.50
N CYS A 13 2.72 -14.13 0.00
CA CYS A 13 4.00 -14.81 -0.12
C CYS A 13 5.06 -14.30 0.86
N GLY A 14 4.79 -13.21 1.54
CA GLY A 14 5.72 -12.68 2.54
C GLY A 14 6.87 -11.87 1.99
N GLU A 15 6.95 -11.69 0.68
CA GLU A 15 7.99 -10.88 0.08
C GLU A 15 7.80 -9.41 0.40
N THR A 16 8.90 -8.70 0.61
CA THR A 16 8.84 -7.27 0.86
C THR A 16 8.56 -6.53 -0.43
N LEU A 17 7.50 -5.75 -0.43
CA LEU A 17 7.11 -4.94 -1.57
C LEU A 17 7.26 -3.48 -1.23
N SER A 18 7.53 -2.66 -2.23
CA SER A 18 7.69 -1.23 -2.04
C SER A 18 6.81 -0.51 -3.06
N ILE A 19 5.97 0.39 -2.58
CA ILE A 19 5.07 1.12 -3.46
C ILE A 19 5.22 2.61 -3.20
N PRO A 20 5.06 3.45 -4.22
CA PRO A 20 5.06 4.89 -4.02
C PRO A 20 3.70 5.34 -3.51
N LEU A 21 3.71 6.18 -2.50
CA LEU A 21 2.50 6.75 -1.95
C LEU A 21 2.51 8.26 -2.22
N ASP A 22 1.38 8.77 -2.70
CA ASP A 22 1.24 10.18 -3.02
C ASP A 22 0.57 10.88 -1.84
N VAL A 23 1.36 11.57 -1.04
CA VAL A 23 0.83 12.22 0.15
C VAL A 23 -0.06 13.43 -0.17
N THR A 24 -0.05 13.86 -1.44
CA THR A 24 -0.92 14.95 -1.86
C THR A 24 -2.24 14.48 -2.44
N GLY A 25 -2.44 13.17 -2.52
CA GLY A 25 -3.61 12.58 -3.16
C GLY A 25 -4.84 12.48 -2.28
N GLY A 26 -4.78 12.99 -1.06
CA GLY A 26 -5.92 12.95 -0.17
C GLY A 26 -5.56 12.30 1.15
N ARG A 27 -6.50 12.39 2.09
CA ARG A 27 -6.26 11.89 3.44
C ARG A 27 -6.29 10.37 3.52
N LYS A 28 -7.12 9.76 2.69
CA LYS A 28 -7.27 8.31 2.71
C LYS A 28 -7.31 7.80 1.28
N GLN A 29 -6.54 6.76 1.02
CA GLN A 29 -6.48 6.15 -0.30
C GLN A 29 -6.71 4.66 -0.18
N VAL A 30 -7.52 4.12 -1.08
CA VAL A 30 -7.82 2.70 -1.15
C VAL A 30 -7.61 2.26 -2.59
N PHE A 31 -6.80 1.23 -2.79
CA PHE A 31 -6.53 0.75 -4.14
C PHE A 31 -6.07 -0.70 -4.08
N VAL A 32 -6.02 -1.32 -5.25
CA VAL A 32 -5.56 -2.70 -5.37
C VAL A 32 -4.18 -2.68 -6.01
N TYR A 33 -3.25 -3.39 -5.41
CA TYR A 33 -1.89 -3.50 -5.90
C TYR A 33 -1.57 -4.98 -6.12
N ASP A 34 -1.05 -5.30 -7.31
CA ASP A 34 -0.71 -6.68 -7.63
C ASP A 34 0.70 -6.98 -7.16
N CYS A 35 0.86 -8.06 -6.42
CA CYS A 35 2.18 -8.50 -5.98
C CYS A 35 3.01 -8.90 -7.20
N GLU A 36 4.26 -8.42 -7.24
CA GLU A 36 5.14 -8.71 -8.36
C GLU A 36 5.67 -10.14 -8.32
N VAL A 37 5.61 -10.77 -7.17
CA VAL A 37 6.17 -12.11 -6.99
C VAL A 37 5.11 -13.18 -7.20
N CYS A 38 3.99 -13.07 -6.51
CA CYS A 38 2.94 -14.10 -6.58
C CYS A 38 1.80 -13.69 -7.50
N CYS A 39 1.81 -12.47 -8.02
CA CYS A 39 0.82 -11.99 -8.99
C CYS A 39 -0.61 -12.03 -8.46
N ARG A 40 -0.78 -11.77 -7.17
CA ARG A 40 -2.11 -11.78 -6.56
C ARG A 40 -2.51 -10.38 -6.14
N PRO A 41 -3.80 -10.07 -6.17
CA PRO A 41 -4.26 -8.73 -5.80
C PRO A 41 -4.24 -8.51 -4.30
N ILE A 42 -3.76 -7.35 -3.92
CA ILE A 42 -3.66 -6.95 -2.52
C ILE A 42 -4.51 -5.70 -2.34
N ALA A 43 -5.44 -5.74 -1.39
CA ALA A 43 -6.23 -4.56 -1.07
C ALA A 43 -5.41 -3.68 -0.13
N VAL A 44 -5.05 -2.50 -0.61
CA VAL A 44 -4.21 -1.56 0.13
C VAL A 44 -5.06 -0.40 0.57
N GLU A 45 -4.95 -0.07 1.84
CA GLU A 45 -5.63 1.08 2.42
C GLU A 45 -4.60 1.88 3.19
N VAL A 46 -4.49 3.16 2.87
CA VAL A 46 -3.53 4.02 3.53
C VAL A 46 -4.21 5.30 3.96
N GLU A 47 -3.90 5.74 5.17
CA GLU A 47 -4.45 6.96 5.72
C GLU A 47 -3.30 7.88 6.09
N PHE A 48 -3.41 9.14 5.68
CA PHE A 48 -2.38 10.13 5.93
C PHE A 48 -2.85 11.13 6.97
N LYS A 49 -1.90 11.60 7.75
CA LYS A 49 -2.11 12.72 8.65
C LYS A 49 -1.03 13.74 8.37
N GLY A 50 -1.41 14.86 7.77
CA GLY A 50 -0.42 15.80 7.26
C GLY A 50 0.34 15.16 6.13
N ASN A 51 1.65 15.12 6.24
CA ASN A 51 2.51 14.52 5.23
C ASN A 51 3.03 13.14 5.64
N GLU A 52 2.39 12.52 6.62
CA GLU A 52 2.88 11.26 7.14
C GLU A 52 1.80 10.19 7.07
N VAL A 53 2.23 8.95 6.96
CA VAL A 53 1.30 7.82 6.98
C VAL A 53 0.84 7.60 8.41
N ALA A 54 -0.46 7.74 8.63
CA ALA A 54 -1.05 7.51 9.94
C ALA A 54 -1.45 6.05 10.10
N ASN A 55 -1.99 5.45 9.04
CA ASN A 55 -2.41 4.05 9.05
C ASN A 55 -2.10 3.42 7.71
N PHE A 56 -1.75 2.14 7.73
CA PHE A 56 -1.51 1.39 6.51
C PHE A 56 -2.03 -0.01 6.70
N SER A 57 -2.72 -0.52 5.69
CA SER A 57 -3.26 -1.87 5.72
C SER A 57 -3.08 -2.50 4.34
N ALA A 58 -2.59 -3.72 4.31
CA ALA A 58 -2.45 -4.48 3.09
C ALA A 58 -2.92 -5.89 3.37
N VAL A 59 -4.05 -6.26 2.79
CA VAL A 59 -4.67 -7.55 3.04
C VAL A 59 -4.97 -8.23 1.72
N PRO A 60 -5.09 -9.57 1.71
CA PRO A 60 -5.48 -10.27 0.50
C PRO A 60 -6.88 -9.83 0.07
N GLU A 61 -7.01 -9.41 -1.17
CA GLU A 61 -8.32 -9.04 -1.68
C GLU A 61 -9.17 -10.25 -1.95
N ASN A 62 -8.52 -11.30 -2.38
CA ASN A 62 -9.19 -12.51 -2.86
C ASN A 62 -9.14 -13.60 -1.79
N GLU A 63 -9.78 -13.37 -0.72
CA GLU A 63 -9.79 -14.28 0.41
C GLU A 63 -10.97 -15.22 0.33
#